data_7bfcd1277e5d73b9deaa77897fc7d6b9
#
_entry.id   7bfcd1277e5d73b9deaa77897fc7d6b9
#
_cell.length_a   1.000
_cell.length_b   1.000
_cell.length_c   1.000
_cell.angle_alpha   90.00
_cell.angle_beta   90.00
_cell.angle_gamma   90.00
#
_symmetry.space_group_name_H-M   'P 1'
#
loop_
_entity.id
_entity.type
_entity.pdbx_description
1 polymer ?
#
loop_
_entity_poly.entity_id
_entity_poly.type
_entity_poly.pdbx_seq_one_letter_code
_entity_poly.pdbx_strand_id
1 'polypeptide(L)'
;MVPLLLVLLAGLGAAAALLWGMWLSREAGAPAAVSPQEGQRIFEAHCAVCHGPSGQGDGPGAEVIRQKMTDFTDPVAMRRVNDRFLFEIIQKGGSQFGRSNAMPAWGMKLSDEQIRALVAYIRSLSSEHPPASSSRKGTP
;
A
#
# COMPACT_ATOMS: atom_id res chain seq x y z
N MET A 1 21.82 42.94 40.69
CA MET A 1 21.17 42.84 39.34
C MET A 1 21.53 41.59 38.53
N VAL A 2 22.64 40.92 38.83
CA VAL A 2 23.07 39.66 38.14
C VAL A 2 22.12 38.44 38.34
N PRO A 3 21.49 38.19 39.54
CA PRO A 3 20.74 36.96 39.77
C PRO A 3 19.45 36.88 38.94
N LEU A 4 18.77 37.98 38.64
CA LEU A 4 17.51 37.98 37.87
C LEU A 4 17.75 37.56 36.41
N LEU A 5 18.86 38.01 35.81
CA LEU A 5 19.23 37.67 34.43
C LEU A 5 19.55 36.18 34.29
N LEU A 6 20.23 35.57 35.26
CA LEU A 6 20.53 34.13 35.25
C LEU A 6 19.26 33.26 35.39
N VAL A 7 18.30 33.70 36.19
CA VAL A 7 17.00 32.96 36.31
C VAL A 7 16.20 33.03 35.01
N LEU A 8 16.20 34.18 34.34
CA LEU A 8 15.49 34.34 33.07
C LEU A 8 16.15 33.51 31.94
N LEU A 9 17.48 33.47 31.89
CA LEU A 9 18.20 32.65 30.89
C LEU A 9 18.01 31.13 31.15
N ALA A 10 18.00 30.70 32.41
CA ALA A 10 17.71 29.30 32.75
C ALA A 10 16.28 28.90 32.40
N GLY A 11 15.30 29.79 32.60
CA GLY A 11 13.88 29.56 32.23
C GLY A 11 13.68 29.44 30.71
N LEU A 12 14.34 30.29 29.91
CA LEU A 12 14.29 30.22 28.46
C LEU A 12 14.94 28.95 27.91
N GLY A 13 16.04 28.49 28.50
CA GLY A 13 16.68 27.22 28.12
C GLY A 13 15.82 26.01 28.41
N ALA A 14 15.15 25.95 29.56
CA ALA A 14 14.24 24.87 29.92
C ALA A 14 13.01 24.81 29.00
N ALA A 15 12.42 25.96 28.67
CA ALA A 15 11.29 26.04 27.74
C ALA A 15 11.68 25.59 26.31
N ALA A 16 12.86 25.98 25.84
CA ALA A 16 13.36 25.55 24.54
C ALA A 16 13.60 24.03 24.47
N ALA A 17 14.16 23.43 25.55
CA ALA A 17 14.38 22.00 25.63
C ALA A 17 13.07 21.20 25.65
N LEU A 18 12.04 21.69 26.34
CA LEU A 18 10.72 21.06 26.36
C LEU A 18 10.03 21.12 25.00
N LEU A 19 10.11 22.27 24.31
CA LEU A 19 9.54 22.43 22.96
C LEU A 19 10.27 21.55 21.95
N TRP A 20 11.60 21.44 22.05
CA TRP A 20 12.41 20.56 21.21
C TRP A 20 12.09 19.08 21.46
N GLY A 21 11.93 18.67 22.72
CA GLY A 21 11.50 17.32 23.09
C GLY A 21 10.11 16.98 22.57
N MET A 22 9.16 17.91 22.66
CA MET A 22 7.81 17.74 22.09
C MET A 22 7.82 17.65 20.56
N TRP A 23 8.71 18.38 19.89
CA TRP A 23 8.82 18.32 18.43
C TRP A 23 9.40 16.97 17.98
N LEU A 24 10.47 16.49 18.61
CA LEU A 24 11.05 15.16 18.34
C LEU A 24 10.07 14.02 18.62
N SER A 25 9.24 14.11 19.67
CA SER A 25 8.25 13.11 19.99
C SER A 25 7.11 13.04 18.98
N ARG A 26 6.86 14.11 18.24
CA ARG A 26 5.80 14.20 17.25
C ARG A 26 6.14 13.42 15.96
N GLU A 27 7.42 13.31 15.64
CA GLU A 27 7.87 12.53 14.49
C GLU A 27 7.98 11.02 14.77
N ALA A 28 8.19 10.64 16.03
CA ALA A 28 8.36 9.26 16.45
C ALA A 28 7.06 8.44 16.61
N GLY A 29 5.88 9.07 16.52
CA GLY A 29 4.61 8.43 16.89
C GLY A 29 3.50 8.45 15.85
N ALA A 30 3.69 9.01 14.67
CA ALA A 30 2.72 8.84 13.61
C ALA A 30 2.88 7.44 13.01
N PRO A 31 1.84 6.57 12.99
CA PRO A 31 1.90 5.35 12.20
C PRO A 31 2.26 5.79 10.78
N ALA A 32 3.33 5.20 10.22
CA ALA A 32 3.77 5.52 8.88
C ALA A 32 2.55 5.45 7.96
N ALA A 33 2.18 6.60 7.39
CA ALA A 33 1.02 6.66 6.52
C ALA A 33 1.22 5.61 5.42
N VAL A 34 0.24 4.71 5.27
CA VAL A 34 0.25 3.66 4.25
C VAL A 34 0.54 4.33 2.91
N SER A 35 1.75 4.14 2.41
CA SER A 35 2.23 4.80 1.18
C SER A 35 2.03 3.89 -0.01
N PRO A 36 1.24 4.30 -1.03
CA PRO A 36 1.15 3.56 -2.28
C PRO A 36 2.51 3.32 -2.95
N GLN A 37 3.48 4.22 -2.77
CA GLN A 37 4.84 4.07 -3.30
C GLN A 37 5.59 2.89 -2.65
N GLU A 38 5.38 2.63 -1.37
CA GLU A 38 5.89 1.42 -0.72
C GLU A 38 5.20 0.18 -1.28
N GLY A 39 3.88 0.24 -1.46
CA GLY A 39 3.10 -0.82 -2.11
C GLY A 39 3.60 -1.13 -3.51
N GLN A 40 3.92 -0.10 -4.30
CA GLN A 40 4.49 -0.25 -5.65
C GLN A 40 5.83 -1.00 -5.60
N ARG A 41 6.75 -0.59 -4.75
CA ARG A 41 8.06 -1.27 -4.61
C ARG A 41 7.92 -2.74 -4.23
N ILE A 42 7.02 -3.05 -3.31
CA ILE A 42 6.72 -4.43 -2.92
C ILE A 42 6.13 -5.20 -4.09
N PHE A 43 5.20 -4.60 -4.83
CA PHE A 43 4.54 -5.21 -5.98
C PHE A 43 5.56 -5.54 -7.08
N GLU A 44 6.40 -4.60 -7.45
CA GLU A 44 7.44 -4.78 -8.46
C GLU A 44 8.44 -5.88 -8.07
N ALA A 45 8.83 -5.93 -6.81
CA ALA A 45 9.80 -6.91 -6.33
C ALA A 45 9.25 -8.33 -6.22
N HIS A 46 7.96 -8.50 -5.93
CA HIS A 46 7.44 -9.79 -5.49
C HIS A 46 6.19 -10.28 -6.23
N CYS A 47 5.42 -9.39 -6.82
CA CYS A 47 4.11 -9.70 -7.40
C CYS A 47 4.11 -9.64 -8.93
N ALA A 48 4.89 -8.71 -9.50
CA ALA A 48 4.91 -8.43 -10.93
C ALA A 48 5.32 -9.66 -11.77
N VAL A 49 6.10 -10.57 -11.22
CA VAL A 49 6.51 -11.79 -11.93
C VAL A 49 5.31 -12.62 -12.42
N CYS A 50 4.21 -12.62 -11.67
CA CYS A 50 2.97 -13.30 -12.06
C CYS A 50 1.88 -12.33 -12.50
N HIS A 51 1.73 -11.21 -11.75
CA HIS A 51 0.65 -10.25 -11.99
C HIS A 51 0.94 -9.22 -13.10
N GLY A 52 2.15 -9.26 -13.69
CA GLY A 52 2.61 -8.28 -14.68
C GLY A 52 3.05 -6.95 -14.04
N PRO A 53 3.99 -6.23 -14.67
CA PRO A 53 4.50 -4.97 -14.13
C PRO A 53 3.43 -3.87 -14.05
N SER A 54 2.44 -3.91 -14.92
CA SER A 54 1.27 -3.03 -14.94
C SER A 54 0.06 -3.59 -14.17
N GLY A 55 0.16 -4.82 -13.64
CA GLY A 55 -0.93 -5.47 -12.92
C GLY A 55 -2.03 -6.09 -13.79
N GLN A 56 -1.78 -6.26 -15.09
CA GLN A 56 -2.74 -6.82 -16.05
C GLN A 56 -2.83 -8.35 -16.02
N GLY A 57 -2.02 -9.01 -15.21
CA GLY A 57 -2.01 -10.47 -15.09
C GLY A 57 -1.20 -11.17 -16.18
N ASP A 58 -0.36 -10.44 -16.88
CA ASP A 58 0.45 -10.86 -18.03
C ASP A 58 1.92 -11.13 -17.68
N GLY A 59 2.22 -11.33 -16.40
CA GLY A 59 3.58 -11.65 -15.96
C GLY A 59 4.05 -13.02 -16.47
N PRO A 60 5.36 -13.17 -16.78
CA PRO A 60 5.88 -14.42 -17.33
C PRO A 60 5.68 -15.63 -16.41
N GLY A 61 5.59 -15.43 -15.11
CA GLY A 61 5.29 -16.50 -14.16
C GLY A 61 3.89 -17.07 -14.31
N ALA A 62 2.91 -16.26 -14.75
CA ALA A 62 1.54 -16.72 -15.00
C ALA A 62 1.47 -17.76 -16.13
N GLU A 63 2.25 -17.54 -17.18
CA GLU A 63 2.38 -18.51 -18.29
C GLU A 63 2.98 -19.84 -17.81
N VAL A 64 4.04 -19.79 -17.03
CA VAL A 64 4.74 -20.98 -16.52
C VAL A 64 3.81 -21.84 -15.67
N ILE A 65 3.04 -21.22 -14.79
CA ILE A 65 2.08 -21.92 -13.91
C ILE A 65 0.74 -22.20 -14.61
N ARG A 66 0.55 -21.76 -15.86
CA ARG A 66 -0.69 -21.88 -16.64
C ARG A 66 -1.91 -21.36 -15.89
N GLN A 67 -1.77 -20.25 -15.20
CA GLN A 67 -2.81 -19.67 -14.36
C GLN A 67 -3.24 -18.31 -14.90
N LYS A 68 -4.54 -18.14 -15.16
CA LYS A 68 -5.08 -16.82 -15.48
C LYS A 68 -5.07 -15.96 -14.21
N MET A 69 -4.31 -14.88 -14.23
CA MET A 69 -4.27 -13.90 -13.15
C MET A 69 -5.43 -12.90 -13.26
N THR A 70 -5.76 -12.30 -12.12
CA THR A 70 -6.68 -11.15 -12.09
C THR A 70 -6.00 -9.95 -12.73
N ASP A 71 -6.71 -9.28 -13.64
CA ASP A 71 -6.34 -7.99 -14.15
C ASP A 71 -6.72 -6.92 -13.12
N PHE A 72 -5.73 -6.34 -12.47
CA PHE A 72 -5.93 -5.29 -11.46
C PHE A 72 -6.24 -3.93 -12.09
N THR A 73 -6.07 -3.77 -13.38
CA THR A 73 -6.44 -2.55 -14.10
C THR A 73 -7.91 -2.52 -14.50
N ASP A 74 -8.60 -3.69 -14.46
CA ASP A 74 -10.04 -3.77 -14.74
C ASP A 74 -10.87 -3.26 -13.55
N PRO A 75 -11.51 -2.09 -13.66
CA PRO A 75 -12.30 -1.52 -12.58
C PRO A 75 -13.57 -2.35 -12.28
N VAL A 76 -14.07 -3.13 -13.23
CA VAL A 76 -15.24 -4.00 -13.00
C VAL A 76 -14.84 -5.20 -12.14
N ALA A 77 -13.71 -5.83 -12.44
CA ALA A 77 -13.18 -6.93 -11.65
C ALA A 77 -12.83 -6.44 -10.23
N MET A 78 -12.17 -5.30 -10.12
CA MET A 78 -11.70 -4.75 -8.84
C MET A 78 -12.82 -4.26 -7.92
N ARG A 79 -13.98 -3.86 -8.44
CA ARG A 79 -15.16 -3.54 -7.61
C ARG A 79 -15.82 -4.76 -6.98
N ARG A 80 -15.56 -5.97 -7.48
CA ARG A 80 -16.15 -7.22 -6.96
C ARG A 80 -15.42 -7.75 -5.72
N VAL A 81 -14.23 -7.24 -5.44
CA VAL A 81 -13.43 -7.62 -4.27
C VAL A 81 -13.23 -6.41 -3.37
N ASN A 82 -13.30 -6.59 -2.06
CA ASN A 82 -13.03 -5.53 -1.10
C ASN A 82 -11.58 -5.58 -0.59
N ASP A 83 -11.14 -4.52 0.09
CA ASP A 83 -9.77 -4.39 0.59
C ASP A 83 -9.43 -5.47 1.61
N ARG A 84 -10.39 -5.88 2.42
CA ARG A 84 -10.20 -6.96 3.39
C ARG A 84 -9.86 -8.27 2.68
N PHE A 85 -10.56 -8.61 1.61
CA PHE A 85 -10.26 -9.81 0.82
C PHE A 85 -8.87 -9.73 0.19
N LEU A 86 -8.50 -8.58 -0.39
CA LEU A 86 -7.15 -8.36 -0.95
C LEU A 86 -6.08 -8.53 0.14
N PHE A 87 -6.29 -7.92 1.29
CA PHE A 87 -5.38 -8.04 2.42
C PHE A 87 -5.22 -9.51 2.86
N GLU A 88 -6.33 -10.20 3.08
CA GLU A 88 -6.30 -11.57 3.60
C GLU A 88 -5.71 -12.57 2.60
N ILE A 89 -5.99 -12.43 1.29
CA ILE A 89 -5.42 -13.34 0.29
C ILE A 89 -3.92 -13.11 0.10
N ILE A 90 -3.44 -11.87 0.22
CA ILE A 90 -2.01 -11.58 0.24
C ILE A 90 -1.36 -12.17 1.49
N GLN A 91 -1.96 -11.94 2.66
CA GLN A 91 -1.43 -12.41 3.92
C GLN A 91 -1.35 -13.94 3.99
N LYS A 92 -2.42 -14.64 3.58
CA LYS A 92 -2.62 -16.08 3.79
C LYS A 92 -2.32 -16.95 2.56
N GLY A 93 -2.16 -16.34 1.39
CA GLY A 93 -1.95 -17.05 0.13
C GLY A 93 -3.25 -17.54 -0.54
N GLY A 94 -3.16 -17.88 -1.82
CA GLY A 94 -4.32 -18.23 -2.65
C GLY A 94 -5.04 -19.50 -2.22
N SER A 95 -4.32 -20.50 -1.73
CA SER A 95 -4.88 -21.81 -1.36
C SER A 95 -5.96 -21.72 -0.28
N GLN A 96 -5.84 -20.79 0.67
CA GLN A 96 -6.82 -20.57 1.74
C GLN A 96 -8.17 -20.05 1.23
N PHE A 97 -8.22 -19.58 0.00
CA PHE A 97 -9.42 -19.00 -0.64
C PHE A 97 -9.90 -19.82 -1.84
N GLY A 98 -9.52 -21.11 -1.91
CA GLY A 98 -9.87 -21.98 -3.03
C GLY A 98 -9.25 -21.52 -4.37
N ARG A 99 -8.15 -20.75 -4.30
CA ARG A 99 -7.38 -20.31 -5.46
C ARG A 99 -6.12 -21.17 -5.61
N SER A 100 -5.31 -20.86 -6.63
CA SER A 100 -4.04 -21.56 -6.86
C SER A 100 -3.09 -21.44 -5.66
N ASN A 101 -2.39 -22.53 -5.34
CA ASN A 101 -1.32 -22.56 -4.37
C ASN A 101 -0.04 -21.86 -4.88
N ALA A 102 -0.02 -21.47 -6.17
CA ALA A 102 1.10 -20.70 -6.74
C ALA A 102 1.20 -19.27 -6.17
N MET A 103 0.11 -18.73 -5.60
CA MET A 103 0.15 -17.49 -4.84
C MET A 103 0.54 -17.79 -3.39
N PRO A 104 1.78 -17.46 -2.96
CA PRO A 104 2.26 -17.76 -1.61
C PRO A 104 1.62 -16.86 -0.56
N ALA A 105 1.70 -17.30 0.71
CA ALA A 105 1.36 -16.46 1.85
C ALA A 105 2.50 -15.48 2.15
N TRP A 106 2.20 -14.19 2.16
CA TRP A 106 3.18 -13.13 2.39
C TRP A 106 3.23 -12.64 3.85
N GLY A 107 2.25 -13.01 4.69
CA GLY A 107 2.16 -12.54 6.07
C GLY A 107 3.34 -12.92 6.98
N MET A 108 4.20 -13.86 6.56
CA MET A 108 5.45 -14.15 7.29
C MET A 108 6.64 -13.28 6.85
N LYS A 109 6.50 -12.57 5.73
CA LYS A 109 7.59 -11.77 5.11
C LYS A 109 7.27 -10.28 5.10
N LEU A 110 5.99 -9.93 5.05
CA LEU A 110 5.49 -8.56 5.00
C LEU A 110 4.70 -8.26 6.27
N SER A 111 4.90 -7.07 6.83
CA SER A 111 4.06 -6.59 7.92
C SER A 111 2.65 -6.25 7.43
N ASP A 112 1.72 -6.13 8.36
CA ASP A 112 0.35 -5.72 8.03
C ASP A 112 0.29 -4.34 7.37
N GLU A 113 1.18 -3.41 7.75
CA GLU A 113 1.30 -2.09 7.14
C GLU A 113 1.78 -2.19 5.69
N GLN A 114 2.77 -3.05 5.43
CA GLN A 114 3.28 -3.31 4.08
C GLN A 114 2.21 -3.95 3.19
N ILE A 115 1.42 -4.88 3.74
CA ILE A 115 0.30 -5.48 3.00
C ILE A 115 -0.78 -4.43 2.72
N ARG A 116 -1.09 -3.51 3.66
CA ARG A 116 -2.02 -2.40 3.41
C ARG A 116 -1.50 -1.45 2.34
N ALA A 117 -0.20 -1.13 2.35
CA ALA A 117 0.43 -0.34 1.30
C ALA A 117 0.29 -1.00 -0.08
N LEU A 118 0.50 -2.32 -0.13
CA LEU A 118 0.34 -3.11 -1.34
C LEU A 118 -1.12 -3.10 -1.83
N VAL A 119 -2.10 -3.26 -0.95
CA VAL A 119 -3.54 -3.16 -1.28
C VAL A 119 -3.87 -1.78 -1.85
N ALA A 120 -3.36 -0.70 -1.24
CA ALA A 120 -3.58 0.66 -1.72
C ALA A 120 -3.00 0.87 -3.13
N TYR A 121 -1.81 0.34 -3.39
CA TYR A 121 -1.21 0.37 -4.73
C TYR A 121 -2.04 -0.42 -5.76
N ILE A 122 -2.43 -1.67 -5.44
CA ILE A 122 -3.28 -2.48 -6.32
C ILE A 122 -4.60 -1.76 -6.65
N ARG A 123 -5.19 -1.02 -5.70
CA ARG A 123 -6.37 -0.20 -5.95
C ARG A 123 -6.11 0.97 -6.90
N SER A 124 -4.94 1.58 -6.82
CA SER A 124 -4.58 2.69 -7.72
C SER A 124 -4.52 2.24 -9.18
N LEU A 125 -4.10 1.00 -9.46
CA LEU A 125 -4.02 0.46 -10.82
C LEU A 125 -5.38 0.50 -11.56
N SER A 126 -6.47 0.21 -10.86
CA SER A 126 -7.81 0.27 -11.46
C SER A 126 -8.38 1.69 -11.57
N SER A 127 -7.91 2.63 -10.74
CA SER A 127 -8.34 4.03 -10.79
C SER A 127 -7.67 4.82 -11.92
N GLU A 128 -6.47 4.43 -12.29
CA GLU A 128 -5.72 5.02 -13.41
C GLU A 128 -6.31 4.60 -14.78
N HIS A 129 -7.10 3.52 -14.81
CA HIS A 129 -7.79 3.02 -15.98
C HIS A 129 -9.31 3.13 -15.80
N PRO A 130 -9.90 4.34 -15.87
CA PRO A 130 -11.35 4.48 -15.80
C PRO A 130 -11.97 3.68 -16.96
N PRO A 131 -13.14 3.03 -16.73
CA PRO A 131 -13.79 2.28 -17.81
C PRO A 131 -13.94 3.18 -19.02
N ALA A 132 -13.52 2.66 -20.20
CA ALA A 132 -13.73 3.37 -21.44
C ALA A 132 -15.19 3.83 -21.46
N SER A 133 -15.42 5.13 -21.55
CA SER A 133 -16.76 5.69 -21.57
C SER A 133 -17.50 4.98 -22.69
N SER A 134 -18.54 4.23 -22.34
CA SER A 134 -19.44 3.66 -23.34
C SER A 134 -20.02 4.86 -24.09
N SER A 135 -19.39 5.19 -25.20
CA SER A 135 -19.94 6.08 -26.20
C SER A 135 -21.34 5.54 -26.52
N ARG A 136 -22.35 6.11 -25.89
CA ARG A 136 -23.73 5.93 -26.32
C ARG A 136 -23.76 6.44 -27.75
N LYS A 137 -23.64 5.53 -28.73
CA LYS A 137 -24.07 5.79 -30.07
C LYS A 137 -25.53 6.21 -29.96
N GLY A 138 -25.76 7.53 -30.07
CA GLY A 138 -27.06 8.04 -30.33
C GLY A 138 -27.53 7.43 -31.66
N THR A 139 -28.58 6.65 -31.59
CA THR A 139 -29.32 6.20 -32.75
C THR A 139 -30.16 7.37 -33.25
N PRO A 140 -30.18 7.66 -34.53
CA PRO A 140 -30.99 8.74 -35.13
C PRO A 140 -32.50 8.47 -34.95
#